data_41bd8678f2b171bdeb8424f73a69798e
#
_entry.id   41bd8678f2b171bdeb8424f73a69798e
#
_cell.length_a   1.000
_cell.length_b   1.000
_cell.length_c   1.000
_cell.angle_alpha   90.00
_cell.angle_beta   90.00
_cell.angle_gamma   90.00
#
_symmetry.space_group_name_H-M   'P 1'
#
loop_
_entity.id
_entity.type
_entity.pdbx_description
1 polymer ?
#
loop_
_entity_poly.entity_id
_entity_poly.type
_entity_poly.pdbx_seq_one_letter_code
_entity_poly.pdbx_strand_id
1 'polypeptide(L)'
;MGKKKQAKQLEKLKKKERKLQAKADEQRLERAAELEHFPAIGEARPKMKRGEFDAEMEKLQIELVKLQEWVKHTGAKICVVFEGRDAAGKGGVIKYITERVSPRVFRVVALPTPTEREKTQMYMQRYMPHFPAAGEVVLFDRSWYNRAGVERVMGFATSDQVTHFLAETPAFEWSMLESGIILIKYWLEVNMENQTKRFQERISDYRKVWKLSPMDLESHRRWYDYSRARDAMFEATDTDTSPWYVVDFNDQRRGRLNCITHLLSLIPYYEVSHEKVELPERNGPEGYTESKHPFRYAPQKY
;
A
#
# COMPACT_ATOMS: atom_id res chain seq x y z
N MET A 1 -27.50 33.45 -22.64
CA MET A 1 -28.02 32.04 -22.68
C MET A 1 -27.05 30.95 -22.17
N GLY A 2 -25.74 31.22 -22.01
CA GLY A 2 -24.73 30.18 -21.65
C GLY A 2 -24.78 29.65 -20.22
N LYS A 3 -24.86 30.53 -19.18
CA LYS A 3 -24.71 30.14 -17.78
C LYS A 3 -25.77 29.18 -17.25
N LYS A 4 -27.05 29.32 -17.62
CA LYS A 4 -28.13 28.38 -17.22
C LYS A 4 -27.97 26.99 -17.86
N LYS A 5 -27.46 26.90 -19.11
CA LYS A 5 -27.24 25.63 -19.80
C LYS A 5 -26.04 24.88 -19.17
N GLN A 6 -24.98 25.62 -18.83
CA GLN A 6 -23.81 25.07 -18.14
C GLN A 6 -24.16 24.56 -16.73
N ALA A 7 -24.93 25.33 -15.94
CA ALA A 7 -25.39 24.91 -14.61
C ALA A 7 -26.23 23.61 -14.67
N LYS A 8 -27.15 23.50 -15.65
CA LYS A 8 -27.99 22.30 -15.82
C LYS A 8 -27.17 21.07 -16.28
N GLN A 9 -26.13 21.32 -17.07
CA GLN A 9 -25.20 20.26 -17.48
C GLN A 9 -24.34 19.77 -16.33
N LEU A 10 -23.81 20.67 -15.51
CA LEU A 10 -23.06 20.36 -14.29
C LEU A 10 -23.90 19.57 -13.28
N GLU A 11 -25.16 19.95 -13.10
CA GLU A 11 -26.09 19.23 -12.21
C GLU A 11 -26.37 17.81 -12.70
N LYS A 12 -26.54 17.63 -14.03
CA LYS A 12 -26.66 16.29 -14.62
C LYS A 12 -25.41 15.43 -14.41
N LEU A 13 -24.23 16.01 -14.57
CA LEU A 13 -22.96 15.31 -14.33
C LEU A 13 -22.85 14.89 -12.86
N LYS A 14 -23.07 15.80 -11.91
CA LYS A 14 -23.07 15.48 -10.48
C LYS A 14 -24.07 14.39 -10.10
N LYS A 15 -25.25 14.40 -10.72
CA LYS A 15 -26.25 13.34 -10.51
C LYS A 15 -25.80 11.99 -11.06
N LYS A 16 -25.11 11.98 -12.20
CA LYS A 16 -24.53 10.77 -12.78
C LYS A 16 -23.40 10.22 -11.91
N GLU A 17 -22.51 11.08 -11.45
CA GLU A 17 -21.40 10.71 -10.53
C GLU A 17 -21.92 10.12 -9.22
N ARG A 18 -22.93 10.75 -8.59
CA ARG A 18 -23.56 10.20 -7.38
C ARG A 18 -24.15 8.81 -7.59
N LYS A 19 -24.76 8.56 -8.74
CA LYS A 19 -25.29 7.23 -9.08
C LYS A 19 -24.15 6.20 -9.28
N LEU A 20 -23.06 6.61 -9.92
CA LEU A 20 -21.89 5.75 -10.10
C LEU A 20 -21.24 5.42 -8.76
N GLN A 21 -21.11 6.42 -7.88
CA GLN A 21 -20.57 6.21 -6.54
C GLN A 21 -21.45 5.26 -5.71
N ALA A 22 -22.77 5.47 -5.69
CA ALA A 22 -23.69 4.58 -4.97
C ALA A 22 -23.61 3.12 -5.46
N LYS A 23 -23.47 2.93 -6.79
CA LYS A 23 -23.27 1.60 -7.36
C LYS A 23 -21.91 1.01 -6.98
N ALA A 24 -20.87 1.84 -6.90
CA ALA A 24 -19.54 1.40 -6.48
C ALA A 24 -19.52 1.00 -4.99
N ASP A 25 -20.27 1.72 -4.14
CA ASP A 25 -20.43 1.37 -2.73
C ASP A 25 -21.13 0.01 -2.57
N GLU A 26 -22.18 -0.25 -3.36
CA GLU A 26 -22.87 -1.55 -3.41
C GLU A 26 -21.92 -2.66 -3.88
N GLN A 27 -21.21 -2.46 -4.98
CA GLN A 27 -20.22 -3.40 -5.50
C GLN A 27 -19.07 -3.67 -4.51
N ARG A 28 -18.68 -2.66 -3.73
CA ARG A 28 -17.70 -2.84 -2.66
C ARG A 28 -18.22 -3.81 -1.60
N LEU A 29 -19.46 -3.65 -1.17
CA LEU A 29 -20.09 -4.54 -0.18
C LEU A 29 -20.22 -5.97 -0.72
N GLU A 30 -20.61 -6.14 -1.98
CA GLU A 30 -20.66 -7.45 -2.64
C GLU A 30 -19.27 -8.12 -2.68
N ARG A 31 -18.24 -7.39 -3.13
CA ARG A 31 -16.85 -7.90 -3.14
C ARG A 31 -16.35 -8.28 -1.75
N ALA A 32 -16.68 -7.50 -0.73
CA ALA A 32 -16.32 -7.82 0.64
C ALA A 32 -17.04 -9.08 1.13
N ALA A 33 -18.34 -9.21 0.87
CA ALA A 33 -19.13 -10.39 1.25
C ALA A 33 -18.65 -11.67 0.52
N GLU A 34 -18.26 -11.57 -0.75
CA GLU A 34 -17.66 -12.71 -1.47
C GLU A 34 -16.38 -13.21 -0.78
N LEU A 35 -15.56 -12.31 -0.24
CA LEU A 35 -14.31 -12.68 0.44
C LEU A 35 -14.55 -13.37 1.79
N GLU A 36 -15.67 -13.10 2.47
CA GLU A 36 -16.03 -13.77 3.74
C GLU A 36 -16.24 -15.29 3.60
N HIS A 37 -16.55 -15.75 2.39
CA HIS A 37 -16.71 -17.18 2.11
C HIS A 37 -15.39 -17.96 2.02
N PHE A 38 -14.24 -17.26 1.99
CA PHE A 38 -12.95 -17.91 1.97
C PHE A 38 -12.36 -18.06 3.37
N PRO A 39 -11.75 -19.23 3.69
CA PRO A 39 -11.17 -19.44 5.00
C PRO A 39 -10.06 -18.39 5.27
N ALA A 40 -10.14 -17.75 6.42
CA ALA A 40 -9.24 -16.67 6.81
C ALA A 40 -7.78 -17.15 6.94
N ILE A 41 -7.54 -18.33 7.47
CA ILE A 41 -6.20 -18.92 7.64
C ILE A 41 -6.33 -20.46 7.65
N GLY A 42 -5.38 -21.19 7.06
CA GLY A 42 -4.83 -22.35 7.68
C GLY A 42 -4.94 -23.70 7.01
N GLU A 43 -5.59 -23.93 5.91
CA GLU A 43 -5.38 -25.21 5.21
C GLU A 43 -4.08 -25.20 4.40
N ALA A 44 -3.24 -26.21 4.63
CA ALA A 44 -2.03 -26.41 3.85
C ALA A 44 -2.39 -26.63 2.38
N ARG A 45 -2.16 -25.65 1.54
CA ARG A 45 -2.39 -25.72 0.10
C ARG A 45 -1.10 -25.96 -0.65
N PRO A 46 -1.12 -26.70 -1.77
CA PRO A 46 0.05 -26.82 -2.63
C PRO A 46 0.58 -25.43 -3.02
N LYS A 47 1.89 -25.29 -3.10
CA LYS A 47 2.53 -24.01 -3.46
C LYS A 47 2.04 -23.54 -4.83
N MET A 48 1.56 -22.29 -4.91
CA MET A 48 1.04 -21.71 -6.15
C MET A 48 2.11 -21.70 -7.26
N LYS A 49 1.76 -22.12 -8.46
CA LYS A 49 2.66 -22.07 -9.62
C LYS A 49 2.85 -20.63 -10.09
N ARG A 50 4.01 -20.37 -10.72
CA ARG A 50 4.35 -19.01 -11.17
C ARG A 50 3.38 -18.50 -12.25
N GLY A 51 3.09 -19.31 -13.26
CA GLY A 51 2.17 -18.90 -14.34
C GLY A 51 0.75 -18.60 -13.86
N GLU A 52 0.25 -19.36 -12.89
CA GLU A 52 -1.03 -19.09 -12.24
C GLU A 52 -1.00 -17.75 -11.49
N PHE A 53 0.07 -17.51 -10.72
CA PHE A 53 0.27 -16.24 -10.03
C PHE A 53 0.35 -15.06 -10.99
N ASP A 54 1.13 -15.17 -12.06
CA ASP A 54 1.34 -14.09 -13.03
C ASP A 54 0.02 -13.75 -13.74
N ALA A 55 -0.80 -14.73 -14.10
CA ALA A 55 -2.12 -14.52 -14.72
C ALA A 55 -3.13 -13.83 -13.80
N GLU A 56 -3.20 -14.23 -12.52
CA GLU A 56 -4.09 -13.57 -11.55
C GLU A 56 -3.58 -12.17 -11.19
N MET A 57 -2.26 -11.99 -11.10
CA MET A 57 -1.67 -10.68 -10.81
C MET A 57 -1.95 -9.67 -11.92
N GLU A 58 -1.92 -10.09 -13.19
CA GLU A 58 -2.25 -9.21 -14.32
C GLU A 58 -3.67 -8.65 -14.20
N LYS A 59 -4.65 -9.47 -13.82
CA LYS A 59 -6.03 -9.02 -13.58
C LYS A 59 -6.09 -7.97 -12.47
N LEU A 60 -5.41 -8.22 -11.36
CA LEU A 60 -5.37 -7.29 -10.23
C LEU A 60 -4.65 -5.97 -10.58
N GLN A 61 -3.61 -6.03 -11.41
CA GLN A 61 -2.91 -4.83 -11.87
C GLN A 61 -3.80 -3.96 -12.77
N ILE A 62 -4.69 -4.56 -13.58
CA ILE A 62 -5.71 -3.81 -14.35
C ILE A 62 -6.67 -3.09 -13.38
N GLU A 63 -7.12 -3.77 -12.35
CA GLU A 63 -8.01 -3.16 -11.34
C GLU A 63 -7.30 -2.04 -10.54
N LEU A 64 -6.01 -2.18 -10.24
CA LEU A 64 -5.21 -1.10 -9.63
C LEU A 64 -5.10 0.14 -10.53
N VAL A 65 -5.03 -0.04 -11.86
CA VAL A 65 -5.06 1.08 -12.81
C VAL A 65 -6.44 1.76 -12.81
N LYS A 66 -7.53 0.98 -12.76
CA LYS A 66 -8.89 1.55 -12.62
C LYS A 66 -9.04 2.34 -11.31
N LEU A 67 -8.53 1.79 -10.22
CA LEU A 67 -8.46 2.49 -8.93
C LEU A 67 -7.68 3.80 -9.05
N GLN A 68 -6.52 3.79 -9.70
CA GLN A 68 -5.73 5.01 -9.94
C GLN A 68 -6.55 6.11 -10.64
N GLU A 69 -7.22 5.76 -11.73
CA GLU A 69 -8.01 6.73 -12.48
C GLU A 69 -9.18 7.26 -11.65
N TRP A 70 -9.81 6.40 -10.86
CA TRP A 70 -10.85 6.83 -9.91
C TRP A 70 -10.31 7.77 -8.83
N VAL A 71 -9.15 7.48 -8.26
CA VAL A 71 -8.48 8.34 -7.26
C VAL A 71 -8.18 9.73 -7.84
N LYS A 72 -7.65 9.78 -9.06
CA LYS A 72 -7.40 11.06 -9.77
C LYS A 72 -8.70 11.82 -10.05
N HIS A 73 -9.73 11.12 -10.48
CA HIS A 73 -11.00 11.70 -10.85
C HIS A 73 -11.77 12.28 -9.66
N THR A 74 -11.79 11.55 -8.54
CA THR A 74 -12.57 11.91 -7.35
C THR A 74 -11.80 12.78 -6.36
N GLY A 75 -10.47 12.78 -6.44
CA GLY A 75 -9.62 13.40 -5.43
C GLY A 75 -9.58 12.59 -4.13
N ALA A 76 -9.90 11.31 -4.16
CA ALA A 76 -9.82 10.44 -2.98
C ALA A 76 -8.41 10.44 -2.37
N LYS A 77 -8.35 10.34 -1.04
CA LYS A 77 -7.11 10.28 -0.26
C LYS A 77 -7.02 8.92 0.41
N ILE A 78 -6.03 8.10 0.03
CA ILE A 78 -5.90 6.75 0.54
C ILE A 78 -4.54 6.59 1.22
N CYS A 79 -4.55 6.09 2.44
CA CYS A 79 -3.37 5.77 3.23
C CYS A 79 -3.38 4.28 3.57
N VAL A 80 -2.39 3.54 3.11
CA VAL A 80 -2.26 2.10 3.40
C VAL A 80 -1.00 1.87 4.22
N VAL A 81 -1.16 1.27 5.37
CA VAL A 81 -0.07 0.91 6.27
C VAL A 81 0.27 -0.55 6.10
N PHE A 82 1.53 -0.85 5.82
CA PHE A 82 2.07 -2.21 5.77
C PHE A 82 3.01 -2.44 6.94
N GLU A 83 2.53 -3.16 7.92
CA GLU A 83 3.29 -3.66 9.05
C GLU A 83 3.41 -5.18 9.00
N GLY A 84 4.11 -5.76 9.93
CA GLY A 84 4.26 -7.21 10.01
C GLY A 84 5.69 -7.64 10.31
N ARG A 85 5.86 -8.94 10.45
CA ARG A 85 7.15 -9.53 10.83
C ARG A 85 8.24 -9.24 9.79
N ASP A 86 9.47 -9.22 10.23
CA ASP A 86 10.59 -9.12 9.31
C ASP A 86 10.63 -10.35 8.40
N ALA A 87 11.04 -10.14 7.16
CA ALA A 87 10.97 -11.11 6.07
C ALA A 87 9.55 -11.60 5.68
N ALA A 88 8.45 -11.06 6.24
CA ALA A 88 7.09 -11.42 5.82
C ALA A 88 6.83 -11.12 4.34
N GLY A 89 7.30 -9.97 3.82
CA GLY A 89 7.17 -9.67 2.40
C GLY A 89 6.58 -8.29 2.07
N LYS A 90 6.60 -7.34 3.02
CA LYS A 90 6.08 -5.97 2.88
C LYS A 90 6.50 -5.29 1.58
N GLY A 91 7.78 -5.08 1.35
CA GLY A 91 8.27 -4.46 0.12
C GLY A 91 7.95 -5.25 -1.15
N GLY A 92 7.68 -6.56 -1.01
CA GLY A 92 7.26 -7.40 -2.15
C GLY A 92 5.83 -7.12 -2.59
N VAL A 93 4.87 -6.98 -1.68
CA VAL A 93 3.49 -6.65 -2.02
C VAL A 93 3.39 -5.21 -2.52
N ILE A 94 4.06 -4.27 -1.87
CA ILE A 94 4.13 -2.86 -2.29
C ILE A 94 4.65 -2.75 -3.73
N LYS A 95 5.72 -3.48 -4.07
CA LYS A 95 6.25 -3.53 -5.44
C LYS A 95 5.18 -3.93 -6.45
N TYR A 96 4.41 -5.00 -6.20
CA TYR A 96 3.37 -5.46 -7.14
C TYR A 96 2.20 -4.48 -7.25
N ILE A 97 1.84 -3.79 -6.16
CA ILE A 97 0.83 -2.72 -6.17
C ILE A 97 1.30 -1.55 -7.06
N THR A 98 2.59 -1.20 -6.99
CA THR A 98 3.11 0.00 -7.65
C THR A 98 3.66 -0.25 -9.07
N GLU A 99 3.76 -1.49 -9.50
CA GLU A 99 4.45 -1.88 -10.73
C GLU A 99 3.82 -1.30 -12.02
N ARG A 100 2.49 -1.14 -12.05
CA ARG A 100 1.74 -0.71 -13.23
C ARG A 100 0.98 0.60 -13.06
N VAL A 101 1.17 1.27 -11.94
CA VAL A 101 0.51 2.55 -11.63
C VAL A 101 1.53 3.69 -11.61
N SER A 102 1.04 4.92 -11.71
CA SER A 102 1.88 6.12 -11.72
C SER A 102 2.46 6.41 -10.34
N PRO A 103 3.78 6.60 -10.19
CA PRO A 103 4.40 7.00 -8.93
C PRO A 103 4.01 8.42 -8.48
N ARG A 104 3.35 9.20 -9.34
CA ARG A 104 2.77 10.50 -8.97
C ARG A 104 1.47 10.38 -8.22
N VAL A 105 0.79 9.23 -8.36
CA VAL A 105 -0.47 8.92 -7.68
C VAL A 105 -0.24 7.95 -6.53
N PHE A 106 0.51 6.87 -6.77
CA PHE A 106 0.89 5.89 -5.77
C PHE A 106 2.29 6.18 -5.24
N ARG A 107 2.39 6.75 -4.05
CA ARG A 107 3.66 7.06 -3.39
C ARG A 107 4.00 6.03 -2.33
N VAL A 108 5.24 5.56 -2.34
CA VAL A 108 5.76 4.68 -1.28
C VAL A 108 6.55 5.53 -0.29
N VAL A 109 6.24 5.37 0.99
CA VAL A 109 6.93 6.03 2.09
C VAL A 109 7.62 4.97 2.95
N ALA A 110 8.94 4.98 2.92
CA ALA A 110 9.82 4.14 3.74
C ALA A 110 10.81 5.05 4.45
N LEU A 111 10.50 5.44 5.67
CA LEU A 111 11.33 6.42 6.39
C LEU A 111 12.58 5.76 6.97
N PRO A 112 13.73 6.43 6.90
CA PRO A 112 14.98 5.95 7.51
C PRO A 112 14.91 6.02 9.04
N THR A 113 15.99 5.74 9.73
CA THR A 113 16.11 6.01 11.18
C THR A 113 15.85 7.47 11.48
N PRO A 114 15.11 7.81 12.57
CA PRO A 114 14.84 9.20 12.93
C PRO A 114 16.12 10.02 13.11
N THR A 115 16.11 11.22 12.56
CA THR A 115 17.18 12.21 12.82
C THR A 115 17.16 12.70 14.27
N GLU A 116 18.25 13.31 14.75
CA GLU A 116 18.29 13.86 16.11
C GLU A 116 17.20 14.90 16.35
N ARG A 117 16.85 15.68 15.33
CA ARG A 117 15.73 16.62 15.41
C ARG A 117 14.39 15.90 15.57
N GLU A 118 14.11 14.87 14.75
CA GLU A 118 12.87 14.11 14.79
C GLU A 118 12.67 13.37 16.11
N LYS A 119 13.75 12.93 16.76
CA LYS A 119 13.68 12.29 18.09
C LYS A 119 13.13 13.23 19.18
N THR A 120 13.26 14.55 19.01
CA THR A 120 12.79 15.56 19.96
C THR A 120 11.43 16.16 19.60
N GLN A 121 10.89 15.82 18.43
CA GLN A 121 9.59 16.29 17.97
C GLN A 121 8.45 15.40 18.50
N MET A 122 7.21 15.91 18.40
CA MET A 122 6.04 15.07 18.59
C MET A 122 6.10 13.87 17.62
N TYR A 123 5.89 12.67 18.13
CA TYR A 123 6.16 11.45 17.38
C TYR A 123 5.46 11.39 16.01
N MET A 124 4.18 11.72 15.96
CA MET A 124 3.38 11.69 14.73
C MET A 124 3.83 12.75 13.70
N GLN A 125 4.49 13.81 14.13
CA GLN A 125 4.96 14.90 13.27
C GLN A 125 5.88 14.40 12.14
N ARG A 126 6.62 13.31 12.38
CA ARG A 126 7.46 12.67 11.39
C ARG A 126 6.68 12.08 10.21
N TYR A 127 5.46 11.59 10.46
CA TYR A 127 4.64 10.88 9.48
C TYR A 127 3.63 11.79 8.77
N MET A 128 3.12 12.79 9.47
CA MET A 128 2.10 13.71 8.96
C MET A 128 2.43 14.37 7.61
N PRO A 129 3.66 14.84 7.33
CA PRO A 129 4.01 15.44 6.05
C PRO A 129 3.88 14.49 4.84
N HIS A 130 3.77 13.20 5.10
CA HIS A 130 3.69 12.18 4.07
C HIS A 130 2.25 11.70 3.80
N PHE A 131 1.26 12.19 4.54
CA PHE A 131 -0.13 11.79 4.32
C PHE A 131 -0.63 12.19 2.94
N PRO A 132 -1.63 11.47 2.40
CA PRO A 132 -2.11 11.71 1.04
C PRO A 132 -2.80 13.06 0.91
N ALA A 133 -2.45 13.80 -0.13
CA ALA A 133 -3.26 14.88 -0.67
C ALA A 133 -4.39 14.33 -1.55
N ALA A 134 -5.30 15.20 -2.00
CA ALA A 134 -6.36 14.81 -2.91
C ALA A 134 -5.79 14.19 -4.21
N GLY A 135 -6.28 13.01 -4.56
CA GLY A 135 -5.80 12.27 -5.73
C GLY A 135 -4.55 11.42 -5.50
N GLU A 136 -4.20 11.13 -4.23
CA GLU A 136 -3.03 10.34 -3.90
C GLU A 136 -3.37 9.07 -3.10
N VAL A 137 -2.59 8.01 -3.37
CA VAL A 137 -2.50 6.78 -2.58
C VAL A 137 -1.11 6.70 -1.97
N VAL A 138 -1.01 6.70 -0.65
CA VAL A 138 0.26 6.59 0.06
C VAL A 138 0.38 5.21 0.70
N LEU A 139 1.46 4.51 0.38
CA LEU A 139 1.78 3.18 0.89
C LEU A 139 2.95 3.30 1.87
N PHE A 140 2.71 3.11 3.15
CA PHE A 140 3.75 3.10 4.17
C PHE A 140 4.38 1.72 4.28
N ASP A 141 5.67 1.56 3.92
CA ASP A 141 6.50 0.39 4.28
C ASP A 141 7.09 0.62 5.67
N ARG A 142 6.41 0.15 6.69
CA ARG A 142 6.50 0.55 8.10
C ARG A 142 5.97 1.98 8.32
N SER A 143 5.42 2.22 9.49
CA SER A 143 4.67 3.44 9.80
C SER A 143 4.98 3.94 11.21
N TRP A 144 4.07 4.76 11.75
CA TRP A 144 4.06 5.16 13.17
C TRP A 144 4.00 3.97 14.12
N TYR A 145 3.55 2.83 13.67
CA TYR A 145 3.54 1.59 14.46
C TYR A 145 4.93 1.01 14.76
N ASN A 146 6.00 1.58 14.20
CA ASN A 146 7.36 1.30 14.65
C ASN A 146 7.50 1.48 16.16
N ARG A 147 6.79 2.44 16.78
CA ARG A 147 6.78 2.69 18.22
C ARG A 147 6.27 1.47 19.02
N ALA A 148 5.19 0.85 18.55
CA ALA A 148 4.61 -0.34 19.15
C ALA A 148 5.41 -1.62 18.85
N GLY A 149 6.13 -1.66 17.73
CA GLY A 149 6.90 -2.80 17.24
C GLY A 149 8.39 -2.70 17.56
N VAL A 150 9.18 -2.35 16.56
CA VAL A 150 10.66 -2.39 16.65
C VAL A 150 11.22 -1.49 17.76
N GLU A 151 10.67 -0.29 17.94
CA GLU A 151 11.18 0.65 18.95
C GLU A 151 10.95 0.11 20.37
N ARG A 152 9.79 -0.49 20.63
CA ARG A 152 9.47 -1.18 21.89
C ARG A 152 10.39 -2.37 22.12
N VAL A 153 10.49 -3.26 21.14
CA VAL A 153 11.23 -4.53 21.28
C VAL A 153 12.74 -4.29 21.45
N MET A 154 13.29 -3.31 20.73
CA MET A 154 14.73 -2.98 20.78
C MET A 154 15.08 -2.01 21.90
N GLY A 155 14.10 -1.51 22.65
CA GLY A 155 14.36 -0.54 23.72
C GLY A 155 14.70 0.86 23.25
N PHE A 156 14.32 1.22 22.01
CA PHE A 156 14.49 2.57 21.47
C PHE A 156 13.43 3.55 21.99
N ALA A 157 12.32 3.01 22.48
CA ALA A 157 11.26 3.75 23.15
C ALA A 157 11.13 3.26 24.60
N THR A 158 10.87 4.19 25.53
CA THR A 158 10.56 3.83 26.92
C THR A 158 9.16 3.22 27.03
N SER A 159 8.89 2.52 28.13
CA SER A 159 7.55 1.94 28.40
C SER A 159 6.46 3.01 28.39
N ASP A 160 6.73 4.19 28.96
CA ASP A 160 5.78 5.30 28.98
C ASP A 160 5.48 5.84 27.59
N GLN A 161 6.51 5.98 26.75
CA GLN A 161 6.33 6.39 25.36
C GLN A 161 5.47 5.41 24.55
N VAL A 162 5.65 4.10 24.78
CA VAL A 162 4.84 3.07 24.13
C VAL A 162 3.41 3.10 24.65
N THR A 163 3.21 3.24 25.96
CA THR A 163 1.88 3.31 26.58
C THR A 163 1.09 4.52 26.07
N HIS A 164 1.71 5.69 26.05
CA HIS A 164 1.08 6.92 25.51
C HIS A 164 0.76 6.76 24.03
N PHE A 165 1.69 6.24 23.22
CA PHE A 165 1.46 6.00 21.81
C PHE A 165 0.25 5.10 21.56
N LEU A 166 0.15 3.98 22.25
CA LEU A 166 -0.97 3.04 22.10
C LEU A 166 -2.31 3.66 22.51
N ALA A 167 -2.33 4.49 23.54
CA ALA A 167 -3.53 5.19 24.00
C ALA A 167 -3.99 6.29 23.04
N GLU A 168 -3.07 7.01 22.41
CA GLU A 168 -3.38 8.17 21.56
C GLU A 168 -3.64 7.80 20.10
N THR A 169 -3.06 6.68 19.63
CA THR A 169 -3.12 6.29 18.21
C THR A 169 -4.55 6.16 17.67
N PRO A 170 -5.54 5.55 18.36
CA PRO A 170 -6.91 5.47 17.87
C PRO A 170 -7.55 6.84 17.61
N ALA A 171 -7.34 7.80 18.50
CA ALA A 171 -7.85 9.16 18.34
C ALA A 171 -7.16 9.89 17.17
N PHE A 172 -5.87 9.67 16.98
CA PHE A 172 -5.14 10.22 15.86
C PHE A 172 -5.63 9.65 14.52
N GLU A 173 -5.80 8.35 14.42
CA GLU A 173 -6.33 7.67 13.23
C GLU A 173 -7.77 8.10 12.93
N TRP A 174 -8.59 8.28 13.96
CA TRP A 174 -9.92 8.86 13.82
C TRP A 174 -9.86 10.25 13.17
N SER A 175 -8.93 11.10 13.60
CA SER A 175 -8.70 12.42 13.01
C SER A 175 -8.33 12.37 11.51
N MET A 176 -7.59 11.30 11.09
CA MET A 176 -7.30 11.06 9.66
C MET A 176 -8.57 10.71 8.88
N LEU A 177 -9.43 9.84 9.45
CA LEU A 177 -10.69 9.44 8.84
C LEU A 177 -11.64 10.63 8.71
N GLU A 178 -11.81 11.46 9.76
CA GLU A 178 -12.59 12.69 9.73
C GLU A 178 -12.08 13.69 8.68
N SER A 179 -10.79 13.68 8.39
CA SER A 179 -10.19 14.48 7.31
C SER A 179 -10.47 13.90 5.91
N GLY A 180 -11.25 12.81 5.80
CA GLY A 180 -11.62 12.14 4.57
C GLY A 180 -10.50 11.27 3.98
N ILE A 181 -9.55 10.82 4.80
CA ILE A 181 -8.54 9.83 4.40
C ILE A 181 -9.14 8.43 4.59
N ILE A 182 -9.09 7.61 3.58
CA ILE A 182 -9.36 6.16 3.69
C ILE A 182 -8.09 5.52 4.24
N LEU A 183 -8.13 5.10 5.51
CA LEU A 183 -7.02 4.43 6.19
C LEU A 183 -7.22 2.92 6.18
N ILE A 184 -6.21 2.17 5.71
CA ILE A 184 -6.22 0.71 5.66
C ILE A 184 -4.93 0.20 6.30
N LYS A 185 -5.05 -0.70 7.28
CA LYS A 185 -3.92 -1.23 8.04
C LYS A 185 -3.74 -2.72 7.79
N TYR A 186 -2.57 -3.11 7.27
CA TYR A 186 -2.20 -4.50 7.04
C TYR A 186 -1.08 -4.95 7.97
N TRP A 187 -1.30 -6.11 8.59
CA TRP A 187 -0.26 -6.87 9.25
C TRP A 187 0.06 -8.13 8.43
N LEU A 188 1.28 -8.20 7.91
CA LEU A 188 1.75 -9.37 7.16
C LEU A 188 2.33 -10.39 8.15
N GLU A 189 1.64 -11.51 8.30
CA GLU A 189 2.05 -12.57 9.20
C GLU A 189 2.84 -13.66 8.44
N VAL A 190 3.86 -14.18 9.08
CA VAL A 190 4.64 -15.32 8.63
C VAL A 190 5.01 -16.17 9.85
N ASN A 191 5.01 -17.48 9.76
CA ASN A 191 5.43 -18.36 10.85
C ASN A 191 6.96 -18.39 11.01
N MET A 192 7.43 -18.89 12.14
CA MET A 192 8.86 -18.96 12.48
C MET A 192 9.69 -19.70 11.42
N GLU A 193 9.17 -20.82 10.96
CA GLU A 193 9.85 -21.66 9.99
C GLU A 193 10.10 -20.93 8.66
N ASN A 194 9.06 -20.31 8.10
CA ASN A 194 9.17 -19.54 6.86
C ASN A 194 10.02 -18.28 7.03
N GLN A 195 9.96 -17.62 8.19
CA GLN A 195 10.84 -16.48 8.48
C GLN A 195 12.30 -16.90 8.49
N THR A 196 12.63 -17.97 9.22
CA THR A 196 13.99 -18.54 9.29
C THR A 196 14.50 -18.90 7.92
N LYS A 197 13.70 -19.61 7.11
CA LYS A 197 14.05 -19.97 5.73
C LYS A 197 14.38 -18.74 4.89
N ARG A 198 13.58 -17.68 5.00
CA ARG A 198 13.80 -16.45 4.23
C ARG A 198 15.04 -15.70 4.65
N PHE A 199 15.38 -15.72 5.92
CA PHE A 199 16.65 -15.14 6.40
C PHE A 199 17.84 -15.97 5.88
N GLN A 200 17.77 -17.30 5.90
CA GLN A 200 18.79 -18.15 5.30
C GLN A 200 18.96 -17.90 3.80
N GLU A 201 17.86 -17.71 3.07
CA GLU A 201 17.90 -17.31 1.66
C GLU A 201 18.56 -15.93 1.45
N ARG A 202 18.38 -14.96 2.37
CA ARG A 202 19.06 -13.67 2.29
C ARG A 202 20.57 -13.81 2.52
N ILE A 203 20.98 -14.70 3.41
CA ILE A 203 22.40 -14.97 3.71
C ILE A 203 23.08 -15.64 2.50
N SER A 204 22.43 -16.60 1.86
CA SER A 204 23.02 -17.43 0.81
C SER A 204 22.94 -16.82 -0.60
N ASP A 205 21.99 -15.94 -0.87
CA ASP A 205 21.79 -15.32 -2.20
C ASP A 205 22.39 -13.90 -2.23
N TYR A 206 23.50 -13.71 -2.92
CA TYR A 206 24.18 -12.41 -3.05
C TYR A 206 23.26 -11.28 -3.53
N ARG A 207 22.22 -11.58 -4.31
CA ARG A 207 21.22 -10.60 -4.77
C ARG A 207 20.27 -10.16 -3.65
N LYS A 208 20.28 -10.84 -2.51
CA LYS A 208 19.40 -10.58 -1.36
C LYS A 208 20.16 -10.12 -0.11
N VAL A 209 21.50 -10.27 -0.07
CA VAL A 209 22.32 -9.98 1.11
C VAL A 209 22.15 -8.55 1.61
N TRP A 210 21.94 -7.59 0.72
CA TRP A 210 21.71 -6.19 1.06
C TRP A 210 20.42 -5.95 1.86
N LYS A 211 19.51 -6.92 1.90
CA LYS A 211 18.28 -6.87 2.70
C LYS A 211 18.48 -7.39 4.13
N LEU A 212 19.65 -7.93 4.42
CA LEU A 212 19.95 -8.44 5.75
C LEU A 212 20.59 -7.34 6.57
N SER A 213 19.97 -7.01 7.69
CA SER A 213 20.47 -6.04 8.66
C SER A 213 20.70 -6.67 10.02
N PRO A 214 21.49 -6.05 10.92
CA PRO A 214 21.57 -6.49 12.32
C PRO A 214 20.21 -6.57 13.00
N MET A 215 19.26 -5.71 12.63
CA MET A 215 17.89 -5.72 13.17
C MET A 215 17.13 -6.99 12.77
N ASP A 216 17.36 -7.52 11.58
CA ASP A 216 16.74 -8.77 11.13
C ASP A 216 17.19 -9.97 12.01
N LEU A 217 18.46 -10.02 12.38
CA LEU A 217 19.00 -11.06 13.28
C LEU A 217 18.40 -10.95 14.69
N GLU A 218 18.28 -9.73 15.19
CA GLU A 218 17.62 -9.50 16.48
C GLU A 218 16.14 -9.82 16.43
N SER A 219 15.43 -9.49 15.35
CA SER A 219 14.01 -9.82 15.21
C SER A 219 13.77 -11.32 15.16
N HIS A 220 14.67 -12.08 14.53
CA HIS A 220 14.63 -13.55 14.55
C HIS A 220 14.81 -14.09 15.97
N ARG A 221 15.80 -13.59 16.71
CA ARG A 221 16.07 -14.00 18.09
C ARG A 221 14.93 -13.66 19.05
N ARG A 222 14.29 -12.49 18.87
CA ARG A 222 13.24 -11.93 19.74
C ARG A 222 11.83 -12.22 19.25
N TRP A 223 11.60 -13.35 18.61
CA TRP A 223 10.30 -13.71 18.04
C TRP A 223 9.11 -13.47 18.97
N TYR A 224 9.22 -13.93 20.22
CA TYR A 224 8.16 -13.82 21.20
C TYR A 224 7.99 -12.40 21.75
N ASP A 225 9.05 -11.59 21.78
CA ASP A 225 8.95 -10.17 22.14
C ASP A 225 8.15 -9.41 21.07
N TYR A 226 8.43 -9.68 19.81
CA TYR A 226 7.63 -9.16 18.70
C TYR A 226 6.19 -9.66 18.71
N SER A 227 5.94 -10.90 19.13
CA SER A 227 4.57 -11.43 19.26
C SER A 227 3.81 -10.68 20.35
N ARG A 228 4.40 -10.50 21.52
CA ARG A 228 3.80 -9.71 22.61
C ARG A 228 3.57 -8.24 22.21
N ALA A 229 4.50 -7.68 21.45
CA ALA A 229 4.37 -6.30 20.96
C ALA A 229 3.21 -6.16 19.97
N ARG A 230 3.07 -7.11 19.04
CA ARG A 230 1.95 -7.19 18.09
C ARG A 230 0.62 -7.31 18.82
N ASP A 231 0.52 -8.25 19.75
CA ASP A 231 -0.73 -8.54 20.45
C ASP A 231 -1.22 -7.32 21.25
N ALA A 232 -0.32 -6.65 21.97
CA ALA A 232 -0.65 -5.40 22.65
C ALA A 232 -1.00 -4.24 21.69
N MET A 233 -0.37 -4.20 20.52
CA MET A 233 -0.69 -3.23 19.47
C MET A 233 -2.11 -3.46 18.93
N PHE A 234 -2.47 -4.70 18.64
CA PHE A 234 -3.82 -5.03 18.17
C PHE A 234 -4.86 -4.73 19.25
N GLU A 235 -4.62 -5.18 20.49
CA GLU A 235 -5.54 -4.91 21.60
C GLU A 235 -5.86 -3.41 21.76
N ALA A 236 -4.87 -2.55 21.55
CA ALA A 236 -5.03 -1.11 21.75
C ALA A 236 -5.53 -0.35 20.53
N THR A 237 -5.30 -0.85 19.31
CA THR A 237 -5.47 -0.07 18.07
C THR A 237 -6.30 -0.75 16.99
N ASP A 238 -6.81 -1.96 17.24
CA ASP A 238 -7.80 -2.59 16.36
C ASP A 238 -9.19 -2.07 16.73
N THR A 239 -9.71 -1.16 15.92
CA THR A 239 -10.99 -0.49 16.16
C THR A 239 -11.94 -0.71 15.00
N ASP A 240 -13.25 -0.64 15.26
CA ASP A 240 -14.28 -0.80 14.22
C ASP A 240 -14.12 0.20 13.06
N THR A 241 -13.59 1.37 13.34
CA THR A 241 -13.39 2.43 12.34
C THR A 241 -12.07 2.35 11.61
N SER A 242 -11.06 1.72 12.21
CA SER A 242 -9.72 1.53 11.65
C SER A 242 -9.17 0.15 12.05
N PRO A 243 -9.72 -0.93 11.46
CA PRO A 243 -9.33 -2.29 11.81
C PRO A 243 -7.97 -2.68 11.24
N TRP A 244 -7.33 -3.66 11.89
CA TRP A 244 -6.17 -4.36 11.38
C TRP A 244 -6.60 -5.57 10.54
N TYR A 245 -6.05 -5.68 9.34
CA TYR A 245 -6.23 -6.85 8.49
C TYR A 245 -4.96 -7.69 8.49
N VAL A 246 -5.05 -8.90 9.03
CA VAL A 246 -3.93 -9.85 9.04
C VAL A 246 -3.93 -10.65 7.74
N VAL A 247 -2.80 -10.63 7.04
CA VAL A 247 -2.63 -11.37 5.80
C VAL A 247 -1.58 -12.46 5.97
N ASP A 248 -1.92 -13.71 5.69
CA ASP A 248 -0.99 -14.83 5.68
C ASP A 248 0.00 -14.71 4.51
N PHE A 249 1.27 -14.58 4.85
CA PHE A 249 2.37 -14.52 3.90
C PHE A 249 3.29 -15.76 3.94
N ASN A 250 2.83 -16.88 4.49
CA ASN A 250 3.59 -18.14 4.43
C ASN A 250 3.81 -18.56 2.98
N ASP A 251 2.81 -18.48 2.12
CA ASP A 251 2.97 -18.46 0.65
C ASP A 251 2.94 -17.00 0.14
N GLN A 252 4.11 -16.49 -0.25
CA GLN A 252 4.23 -15.09 -0.71
C GLN A 252 3.43 -14.78 -1.99
N ARG A 253 3.17 -15.77 -2.86
CA ARG A 253 2.36 -15.54 -4.06
C ARG A 253 0.90 -15.33 -3.67
N ARG A 254 0.36 -16.25 -2.88
CA ARG A 254 -1.02 -16.15 -2.37
C ARG A 254 -1.21 -14.91 -1.50
N GLY A 255 -0.28 -14.66 -0.58
CA GLY A 255 -0.35 -13.49 0.28
C GLY A 255 -0.42 -12.17 -0.50
N ARG A 256 0.34 -12.05 -1.60
CA ARG A 256 0.26 -10.85 -2.47
C ARG A 256 -1.09 -10.74 -3.16
N LEU A 257 -1.57 -11.83 -3.77
CA LEU A 257 -2.88 -11.81 -4.43
C LEU A 257 -3.99 -11.47 -3.43
N ASN A 258 -4.03 -12.17 -2.30
CA ASN A 258 -5.04 -11.96 -1.26
C ASN A 258 -5.02 -10.52 -0.73
N CYS A 259 -3.83 -9.99 -0.45
CA CYS A 259 -3.68 -8.63 0.05
C CYS A 259 -4.19 -7.59 -0.96
N ILE A 260 -3.84 -7.73 -2.24
CA ILE A 260 -4.27 -6.78 -3.28
C ILE A 260 -5.77 -6.94 -3.56
N THR A 261 -6.29 -8.17 -3.63
CA THR A 261 -7.73 -8.42 -3.78
C THR A 261 -8.52 -7.79 -2.64
N HIS A 262 -8.07 -7.99 -1.41
CA HIS A 262 -8.70 -7.39 -0.24
C HIS A 262 -8.60 -5.86 -0.24
N LEU A 263 -7.44 -5.28 -0.61
CA LEU A 263 -7.29 -3.84 -0.76
C LEU A 263 -8.33 -3.25 -1.72
N LEU A 264 -8.48 -3.88 -2.88
CA LEU A 264 -9.45 -3.46 -3.90
C LEU A 264 -10.91 -3.64 -3.44
N SER A 265 -11.20 -4.60 -2.57
CA SER A 265 -12.55 -4.80 -2.02
C SER A 265 -12.95 -3.75 -0.99
N LEU A 266 -12.00 -3.10 -0.32
CA LEU A 266 -12.26 -2.07 0.69
C LEU A 266 -12.57 -0.69 0.11
N ILE A 267 -12.18 -0.43 -1.14
CA ILE A 267 -12.27 0.90 -1.75
C ILE A 267 -13.45 0.93 -2.73
N PRO A 268 -14.36 1.93 -2.62
CA PRO A 268 -15.55 2.03 -3.46
C PRO A 268 -15.23 2.70 -4.80
N TYR A 269 -14.28 2.14 -5.56
CA TYR A 269 -13.92 2.65 -6.87
C TYR A 269 -14.80 2.09 -7.99
N TYR A 270 -14.92 2.85 -9.05
CA TYR A 270 -15.60 2.48 -10.29
C TYR A 270 -14.72 2.81 -11.50
N GLU A 271 -15.03 2.20 -12.62
CA GLU A 271 -14.34 2.50 -13.89
C GLU A 271 -14.73 3.89 -14.39
N VAL A 272 -13.75 4.78 -14.45
CA VAL A 272 -13.93 6.14 -15.00
C VAL A 272 -13.97 6.05 -16.52
N SER A 273 -15.01 6.60 -17.13
CA SER A 273 -15.09 6.62 -18.59
C SER A 273 -14.09 7.61 -19.18
N HIS A 274 -13.27 7.14 -20.08
CA HIS A 274 -12.37 7.98 -20.86
C HIS A 274 -12.97 8.30 -22.23
N GLU A 275 -12.73 9.50 -22.73
CA GLU A 275 -12.99 9.80 -24.14
C GLU A 275 -12.04 8.95 -24.99
N LYS A 276 -12.56 8.46 -26.12
CA LYS A 276 -11.74 7.71 -27.06
C LYS A 276 -10.67 8.64 -27.62
N VAL A 277 -9.41 8.35 -27.32
CA VAL A 277 -8.27 9.13 -27.82
C VAL A 277 -7.78 8.50 -29.11
N GLU A 278 -7.72 9.31 -30.17
CA GLU A 278 -7.06 8.94 -31.41
C GLU A 278 -5.70 9.66 -31.48
N LEU A 279 -4.69 8.96 -31.97
CA LEU A 279 -3.38 9.59 -32.13
C LEU A 279 -3.49 10.62 -33.27
N PRO A 280 -3.11 11.89 -33.02
CA PRO A 280 -3.07 12.89 -34.09
C PRO A 280 -1.99 12.52 -35.12
N GLU A 281 -2.17 12.98 -36.33
CA GLU A 281 -1.11 12.91 -37.34
C GLU A 281 0.13 13.68 -36.87
N ARG A 282 1.29 13.16 -37.25
CA ARG A 282 2.55 13.85 -36.91
C ARG A 282 2.71 15.06 -37.82
N ASN A 283 3.12 16.17 -37.23
CA ASN A 283 3.51 17.34 -38.03
C ASN A 283 4.67 16.95 -38.96
N GLY A 284 4.71 17.58 -40.13
CA GLY A 284 5.85 17.43 -41.04
C GLY A 284 7.13 18.01 -40.46
N PRO A 285 8.25 17.79 -41.11
CA PRO A 285 9.56 18.22 -40.56
C PRO A 285 9.73 19.75 -40.48
N GLU A 286 8.87 20.56 -41.17
CA GLU A 286 8.83 22.03 -41.09
C GLU A 286 10.22 22.71 -41.15
N GLY A 287 11.12 22.21 -42.00
CA GLY A 287 12.50 22.69 -42.14
C GLY A 287 13.51 22.10 -41.15
N TYR A 288 13.09 21.10 -40.35
CA TYR A 288 14.02 20.36 -39.48
C TYR A 288 15.02 19.60 -40.38
N THR A 289 16.28 19.81 -40.13
CA THR A 289 17.41 19.04 -40.68
C THR A 289 18.08 18.28 -39.51
N GLU A 290 18.38 17.02 -39.74
CA GLU A 290 19.01 16.19 -38.75
C GLU A 290 20.39 16.78 -38.35
N SER A 291 20.67 16.79 -37.07
CA SER A 291 21.92 17.34 -36.54
C SER A 291 23.13 16.55 -37.07
N LYS A 292 24.17 17.27 -37.49
CA LYS A 292 25.46 16.67 -37.84
C LYS A 292 26.30 16.30 -36.61
N HIS A 293 25.81 16.58 -35.41
CA HIS A 293 26.50 16.21 -34.17
C HIS A 293 26.55 14.68 -34.02
N PRO A 294 27.71 14.07 -33.85
CA PRO A 294 27.83 12.63 -33.67
C PRO A 294 27.26 12.23 -32.30
N PHE A 295 26.19 11.44 -32.33
CA PHE A 295 25.61 10.87 -31.11
C PHE A 295 26.50 9.76 -30.55
N ARG A 296 26.61 9.72 -29.22
CA ARG A 296 27.25 8.61 -28.50
C ARG A 296 26.21 7.56 -28.13
N TYR A 297 26.16 6.52 -28.93
CA TYR A 297 25.25 5.39 -28.65
C TYR A 297 25.85 4.46 -27.59
N ALA A 298 25.00 3.93 -26.74
CA ALA A 298 25.39 2.81 -25.87
C ALA A 298 25.73 1.59 -26.72
N PRO A 299 26.81 0.86 -26.43
CA PRO A 299 27.14 -0.36 -27.15
C PRO A 299 25.99 -1.38 -27.05
N GLN A 300 25.60 -1.94 -28.18
CA GLN A 300 24.60 -3.01 -28.24
C GLN A 300 25.30 -4.34 -27.95
N LYS A 301 25.10 -4.88 -26.74
CA LYS A 301 25.62 -6.18 -26.35
C LYS A 301 24.60 -7.31 -26.57
N TYR A 302 23.32 -6.97 -26.59
CA TYR A 302 22.17 -7.88 -26.71
C TYR A 302 21.32 -7.49 -27.91
#